data_2b107aaeadd26be788124add13589eb9
#
_entry.id   2b107aaeadd26be788124add13589eb9
#
_cell.length_a   1.000
_cell.length_b   1.000
_cell.length_c   1.000
_cell.angle_alpha   90.00
_cell.angle_beta   90.00
_cell.angle_gamma   90.00
#
_symmetry.space_group_name_H-M   'P 1'
#
loop_
_entity.id
_entity.type
_entity.pdbx_description
1 polymer ?
#
loop_
_entity_poly.entity_id
_entity_poly.type
_entity_poly.pdbx_seq_one_letter_code
_entity_poly.pdbx_strand_id
1 'polypeptide(L)'
;MTPEQIQEIAQLRENNVSPKLIARKLGLRPSEVSAQIRILAEQKTAERRGESNLDPVEACWINTNVYNCLLNSEKELTDEERETLDGGLAIVTVVRQPKYNQFILCTYLVDYWCLGVKDAMGPRKLKSLGLSRFLDKIYEGFDSEFTEISLNEAQSVIFSALDYATELGFSSHKDFEATREFLGEREEFDAIPCGRQGKPCYVSGPYDTTDEILQKLTDKVGEGNFDHVPQV
;
A
#
# COMPACT_ATOMS: atom_id res chain seq x y z
N MET A 1 -21.83 -13.48 -32.87
CA MET A 1 -22.42 -12.69 -31.79
C MET A 1 -22.51 -11.25 -32.27
N THR A 2 -23.65 -10.58 -32.10
CA THR A 2 -23.83 -9.18 -32.55
C THR A 2 -23.31 -8.20 -31.46
N PRO A 3 -23.01 -6.94 -31.85
CA PRO A 3 -22.61 -5.91 -30.86
C PRO A 3 -23.65 -5.72 -29.74
N GLU A 4 -24.94 -5.78 -30.07
CA GLU A 4 -26.03 -5.65 -29.10
C GLU A 4 -26.03 -6.82 -28.09
N GLN A 5 -25.77 -8.05 -28.57
CA GLN A 5 -25.64 -9.21 -27.67
C GLN A 5 -24.46 -9.09 -26.73
N ILE A 6 -23.33 -8.52 -27.20
CA ILE A 6 -22.14 -8.29 -26.36
C ILE A 6 -22.46 -7.27 -25.27
N GLN A 7 -23.13 -6.17 -25.59
CA GLN A 7 -23.54 -5.15 -24.64
C GLN A 7 -24.52 -5.70 -23.60
N GLU A 8 -25.48 -6.53 -24.03
CA GLU A 8 -26.45 -7.16 -23.11
C GLU A 8 -25.78 -8.18 -22.17
N ILE A 9 -24.77 -8.93 -22.66
CA ILE A 9 -23.95 -9.81 -21.82
C ILE A 9 -23.22 -9.00 -20.75
N ALA A 10 -22.60 -7.86 -21.10
CA ALA A 10 -21.91 -6.98 -20.15
C ALA A 10 -22.87 -6.48 -19.06
N GLN A 11 -24.01 -5.94 -19.43
CA GLN A 11 -25.01 -5.42 -18.52
C GLN A 11 -25.59 -6.49 -17.56
N LEU A 12 -25.87 -7.70 -18.09
CA LEU A 12 -26.35 -8.80 -17.26
C LEU A 12 -25.27 -9.32 -16.30
N ARG A 13 -24.00 -9.24 -16.67
CA ARG A 13 -22.89 -9.60 -15.78
C ARG A 13 -22.68 -8.59 -14.65
N GLU A 14 -22.83 -7.31 -14.91
CA GLU A 14 -22.82 -6.27 -13.87
C GLU A 14 -23.93 -6.49 -12.84
N ASN A 15 -25.07 -7.03 -13.27
CA ASN A 15 -26.16 -7.44 -12.38
C ASN A 15 -25.96 -8.84 -11.77
N ASN A 16 -24.76 -9.41 -11.78
CA ASN A 16 -24.40 -10.72 -11.23
C ASN A 16 -25.16 -11.92 -11.81
N VAL A 17 -25.75 -11.81 -13.00
CA VAL A 17 -26.45 -12.92 -13.66
C VAL A 17 -25.44 -13.97 -14.11
N SER A 18 -25.71 -15.26 -13.82
CA SER A 18 -24.79 -16.34 -14.17
C SER A 18 -24.67 -16.56 -15.69
N PRO A 19 -23.50 -16.99 -16.22
CA PRO A 19 -23.29 -17.21 -17.65
C PRO A 19 -24.32 -18.17 -18.30
N LYS A 20 -24.76 -19.18 -17.55
CA LYS A 20 -25.82 -20.13 -18.02
C LYS A 20 -27.17 -19.46 -18.22
N LEU A 21 -27.55 -18.56 -17.32
CA LEU A 21 -28.80 -17.81 -17.43
C LEU A 21 -28.73 -16.78 -18.55
N ILE A 22 -27.60 -16.12 -18.74
CA ILE A 22 -27.36 -15.19 -19.85
C ILE A 22 -27.50 -15.95 -21.19
N ALA A 23 -26.83 -17.07 -21.31
CA ALA A 23 -26.90 -17.91 -22.50
C ALA A 23 -28.35 -18.32 -22.86
N ARG A 24 -29.13 -18.74 -21.85
CA ARG A 24 -30.55 -19.10 -22.01
C ARG A 24 -31.39 -17.89 -22.42
N LYS A 25 -31.15 -16.72 -21.85
CA LYS A 25 -31.90 -15.48 -22.13
C LYS A 25 -31.66 -15.00 -23.56
N LEU A 26 -30.40 -15.09 -24.04
CA LEU A 26 -29.98 -14.57 -25.34
C LEU A 26 -30.02 -15.63 -26.46
N GLY A 27 -30.42 -16.87 -26.18
CA GLY A 27 -30.44 -17.95 -27.16
C GLY A 27 -29.04 -18.35 -27.66
N LEU A 28 -28.00 -18.15 -26.83
CA LEU A 28 -26.61 -18.43 -27.15
C LEU A 28 -26.12 -19.71 -26.48
N ARG A 29 -24.97 -20.23 -26.92
CA ARG A 29 -24.32 -21.36 -26.27
C ARG A 29 -23.61 -20.87 -25.00
N PRO A 30 -23.67 -21.61 -23.85
CA PRO A 30 -22.98 -21.23 -22.64
C PRO A 30 -21.46 -21.01 -22.81
N SER A 31 -20.83 -21.77 -23.72
CA SER A 31 -19.40 -21.60 -24.04
C SER A 31 -19.10 -20.28 -24.73
N GLU A 32 -19.99 -19.83 -25.65
CA GLU A 32 -19.84 -18.53 -26.35
C GLU A 32 -19.98 -17.36 -25.36
N VAL A 33 -20.97 -17.43 -24.46
CA VAL A 33 -21.16 -16.42 -23.40
C VAL A 33 -19.99 -16.40 -22.46
N SER A 34 -19.48 -17.56 -22.04
CA SER A 34 -18.31 -17.63 -21.16
C SER A 34 -17.04 -17.08 -21.80
N ALA A 35 -16.85 -17.36 -23.10
CA ALA A 35 -15.72 -16.80 -23.85
C ALA A 35 -15.84 -15.28 -23.97
N GLN A 36 -17.04 -14.76 -24.27
CA GLN A 36 -17.26 -13.31 -24.36
C GLN A 36 -17.08 -12.60 -23.01
N ILE A 37 -17.56 -13.17 -21.92
CA ILE A 37 -17.35 -12.64 -20.58
C ILE A 37 -15.84 -12.55 -20.27
N ARG A 38 -15.04 -13.54 -20.68
CA ARG A 38 -13.60 -13.50 -20.50
C ARG A 38 -12.95 -12.37 -21.31
N ILE A 39 -13.36 -12.18 -22.57
CA ILE A 39 -12.87 -11.10 -23.43
C ILE A 39 -13.20 -9.73 -22.79
N LEU A 40 -14.45 -9.52 -22.36
CA LEU A 40 -14.87 -8.29 -21.71
C LEU A 40 -14.07 -8.02 -20.41
N ALA A 41 -13.81 -9.07 -19.62
CA ALA A 41 -13.00 -8.94 -18.43
C ALA A 41 -11.53 -8.60 -18.75
N GLU A 42 -10.95 -9.19 -19.80
CA GLU A 42 -9.60 -8.88 -20.27
C GLU A 42 -9.50 -7.45 -20.80
N GLN A 43 -10.52 -6.98 -21.56
CA GLN A 43 -10.59 -5.58 -22.04
C GLN A 43 -10.70 -4.60 -20.88
N LYS A 44 -11.61 -4.82 -19.93
CA LYS A 44 -11.77 -3.97 -18.75
C LYS A 44 -10.50 -3.93 -17.89
N THR A 45 -9.77 -5.05 -17.81
CA THR A 45 -8.48 -5.10 -17.12
C THR A 45 -7.41 -4.33 -17.89
N ALA A 46 -7.37 -4.44 -19.22
CA ALA A 46 -6.44 -3.70 -20.07
C ALA A 46 -6.70 -2.19 -20.00
N GLU A 47 -7.97 -1.76 -20.02
CA GLU A 47 -8.36 -0.36 -19.86
C GLU A 47 -7.95 0.20 -18.49
N ARG A 48 -8.07 -0.61 -17.42
CA ARG A 48 -7.65 -0.23 -16.05
C ARG A 48 -6.13 -0.22 -15.86
N ARG A 49 -5.38 -0.98 -16.66
CA ARG A 49 -3.90 -0.96 -16.61
C ARG A 49 -3.32 0.35 -17.17
N GLY A 50 -4.02 1.02 -18.06
CA GLY A 50 -3.52 2.20 -18.76
C GLY A 50 -2.20 1.92 -19.48
N GLU A 51 -1.23 2.84 -19.40
CA GLU A 51 0.12 2.70 -19.98
C GLU A 51 1.06 1.83 -19.11
N SER A 52 0.69 1.56 -17.86
CA SER A 52 1.46 0.75 -16.91
C SER A 52 1.30 -0.75 -17.19
N ASN A 53 2.41 -1.50 -17.19
CA ASN A 53 2.42 -2.96 -17.26
C ASN A 53 1.94 -3.63 -15.96
N LEU A 54 1.61 -2.87 -14.93
CA LEU A 54 1.15 -3.37 -13.64
C LEU A 54 -0.33 -3.69 -13.65
N ASP A 55 -0.72 -4.69 -12.84
CA ASP A 55 -2.14 -4.98 -12.60
C ASP A 55 -2.83 -3.78 -11.92
N PRO A 56 -4.14 -3.56 -12.16
CA PRO A 56 -4.88 -2.45 -11.56
C PRO A 56 -4.79 -2.47 -10.03
N VAL A 57 -4.66 -1.28 -9.44
CA VAL A 57 -4.77 -1.12 -7.98
C VAL A 57 -6.22 -1.37 -7.58
N GLU A 58 -6.42 -2.23 -6.61
CA GLU A 58 -7.74 -2.52 -6.02
C GLU A 58 -8.00 -1.64 -4.81
N ALA A 59 -7.03 -1.58 -3.90
CA ALA A 59 -7.09 -0.74 -2.71
C ALA A 59 -5.69 -0.58 -2.10
N CYS A 60 -5.51 0.47 -1.30
CA CYS A 60 -4.37 0.64 -0.41
C CYS A 60 -4.88 0.92 1.00
N TRP A 61 -4.15 0.47 2.02
CA TRP A 61 -4.50 0.68 3.42
C TRP A 61 -3.29 1.12 4.22
N ILE A 62 -3.58 1.88 5.28
CA ILE A 62 -2.62 2.33 6.28
C ILE A 62 -3.25 2.19 7.68
N ASN A 63 -2.45 2.04 8.71
CA ASN A 63 -2.94 2.07 10.09
C ASN A 63 -3.63 3.43 10.39
N THR A 64 -4.83 3.37 10.98
CA THR A 64 -5.74 4.53 11.12
C THR A 64 -5.15 5.66 11.97
N ASN A 65 -4.38 5.34 13.00
CA ASN A 65 -3.69 6.33 13.82
C ASN A 65 -2.70 7.16 12.97
N VAL A 66 -1.91 6.52 12.10
CA VAL A 66 -0.98 7.21 11.20
C VAL A 66 -1.72 7.99 10.11
N TYR A 67 -2.81 7.45 9.54
CA TYR A 67 -3.67 8.20 8.63
C TYR A 67 -4.11 9.52 9.24
N ASN A 68 -4.64 9.47 10.47
CA ASN A 68 -5.09 10.66 11.19
C ASN A 68 -3.96 11.66 11.48
N CYS A 69 -2.73 11.18 11.60
CA CYS A 69 -1.56 12.02 11.89
C CYS A 69 -0.98 12.70 10.64
N LEU A 70 -0.88 11.95 9.55
CA LEU A 70 -0.08 12.36 8.39
C LEU A 70 -0.92 12.80 7.19
N LEU A 71 -2.12 12.25 7.02
CA LEU A 71 -2.91 12.39 5.79
C LEU A 71 -4.25 13.11 6.03
N ASN A 72 -4.80 13.03 7.25
CA ASN A 72 -6.07 13.67 7.56
C ASN A 72 -5.88 15.12 8.00
N SER A 73 -5.98 16.05 7.06
CA SER A 73 -5.85 17.49 7.32
C SER A 73 -6.98 18.10 8.17
N GLU A 74 -8.10 17.38 8.34
CA GLU A 74 -9.25 17.86 9.12
C GLU A 74 -9.08 17.57 10.63
N LYS A 75 -8.16 16.68 11.01
CA LYS A 75 -7.92 16.31 12.40
C LYS A 75 -6.70 17.03 12.97
N GLU A 76 -6.94 18.04 13.79
CA GLU A 76 -5.90 18.62 14.63
C GLU A 76 -5.58 17.64 15.79
N LEU A 77 -4.42 16.98 15.70
CA LEU A 77 -3.88 16.19 16.80
C LEU A 77 -3.11 17.09 17.75
N THR A 78 -3.28 16.86 19.05
CA THR A 78 -2.43 17.47 20.06
C THR A 78 -0.99 16.95 19.95
N ASP A 79 -0.02 17.70 20.47
CA ASP A 79 1.38 17.25 20.48
C ASP A 79 1.55 15.94 21.26
N GLU A 80 0.79 15.73 22.35
CA GLU A 80 0.77 14.48 23.12
C GLU A 80 0.24 13.29 22.28
N GLU A 81 -0.83 13.48 21.50
CA GLU A 81 -1.34 12.44 20.59
C GLU A 81 -0.31 12.08 19.51
N ARG A 82 0.40 13.07 18.96
CA ARG A 82 1.48 12.86 17.97
C ARG A 82 2.68 12.12 18.58
N GLU A 83 3.00 12.36 19.84
CA GLU A 83 4.12 11.71 20.53
C GLU A 83 3.85 10.25 20.89
N THR A 84 2.59 9.87 21.06
CA THR A 84 2.18 8.48 21.39
C THR A 84 1.99 7.58 20.17
N LEU A 85 2.10 8.12 18.95
CA LEU A 85 1.87 7.37 17.71
C LEU A 85 3.03 6.39 17.46
N ASP A 86 2.78 5.12 17.70
CA ASP A 86 3.49 3.89 17.27
C ASP A 86 5.00 4.02 16.95
N GLY A 87 5.72 4.88 17.66
CA GLY A 87 7.16 5.07 17.47
C GLY A 87 7.56 5.56 16.07
N GLY A 88 6.66 6.26 15.34
CA GLY A 88 6.94 6.76 14.00
C GLY A 88 6.81 5.69 12.91
N LEU A 89 6.09 4.60 13.17
CA LEU A 89 5.92 3.50 12.23
C LEU A 89 4.56 3.54 11.52
N ALA A 90 4.61 3.40 10.20
CA ALA A 90 3.44 3.17 9.36
C ALA A 90 3.50 1.78 8.73
N ILE A 91 2.35 1.10 8.70
CA ILE A 91 2.13 -0.07 7.86
C ILE A 91 1.31 0.36 6.66
N VAL A 92 1.88 0.24 5.47
CA VAL A 92 1.20 0.54 4.21
C VAL A 92 1.05 -0.74 3.41
N THR A 93 -0.18 -1.11 3.06
CA THR A 93 -0.48 -2.27 2.22
C THR A 93 -1.06 -1.81 0.90
N VAL A 94 -0.44 -2.21 -0.21
CA VAL A 94 -0.93 -1.97 -1.57
C VAL A 94 -1.41 -3.27 -2.16
N VAL A 95 -2.62 -3.28 -2.72
CA VAL A 95 -3.25 -4.45 -3.33
C VAL A 95 -3.60 -4.18 -4.78
N ARG A 96 -3.22 -5.10 -5.65
CA ARG A 96 -3.57 -5.11 -7.07
C ARG A 96 -4.44 -6.32 -7.40
N GLN A 97 -5.38 -6.14 -8.31
CA GLN A 97 -6.30 -7.20 -8.73
C GLN A 97 -6.09 -7.57 -10.20
N PRO A 98 -5.27 -8.61 -10.50
CA PRO A 98 -5.09 -9.09 -11.88
C PRO A 98 -6.36 -9.68 -12.47
N LYS A 99 -7.18 -10.35 -11.66
CA LYS A 99 -8.42 -11.02 -12.07
C LYS A 99 -9.41 -11.04 -10.90
N TYR A 100 -10.68 -11.24 -11.23
CA TYR A 100 -11.73 -11.44 -10.21
C TYR A 100 -11.33 -12.47 -9.15
N ASN A 101 -11.46 -12.10 -7.89
CA ASN A 101 -11.10 -12.90 -6.69
C ASN A 101 -9.65 -13.40 -6.67
N GLN A 102 -8.73 -12.68 -7.30
CA GLN A 102 -7.29 -12.89 -7.21
C GLN A 102 -6.63 -11.55 -6.88
N PHE A 103 -5.94 -11.51 -5.78
CA PHE A 103 -5.25 -10.32 -5.29
C PHE A 103 -3.76 -10.59 -5.18
N ILE A 104 -2.96 -9.59 -5.49
CA ILE A 104 -1.53 -9.56 -5.25
C ILE A 104 -1.30 -8.36 -4.35
N LEU A 105 -0.53 -8.53 -3.30
CA LEU A 105 -0.25 -7.45 -2.36
C LEU A 105 1.22 -7.36 -1.99
N CYS A 106 1.64 -6.15 -1.68
CA CYS A 106 2.87 -5.84 -0.97
C CYS A 106 2.54 -5.01 0.27
N THR A 107 3.28 -5.22 1.33
CA THR A 107 3.16 -4.47 2.59
C THR A 107 4.51 -3.89 2.93
N TYR A 108 4.52 -2.64 3.39
CA TYR A 108 5.71 -1.87 3.72
C TYR A 108 5.65 -1.40 5.17
N LEU A 109 6.69 -1.69 5.94
CA LEU A 109 6.91 -1.12 7.26
C LEU A 109 7.77 0.14 7.09
N VAL A 110 7.17 1.29 7.33
CA VAL A 110 7.76 2.60 7.07
C VAL A 110 8.04 3.30 8.39
N ASP A 111 9.30 3.61 8.65
CA ASP A 111 9.74 4.49 9.74
C ASP A 111 9.88 5.92 9.16
N TYR A 112 8.86 6.73 9.35
CA TYR A 112 8.85 8.10 8.85
C TYR A 112 9.54 9.09 9.80
N TRP A 113 10.04 8.62 10.96
CA TRP A 113 10.83 9.44 11.87
C TRP A 113 12.34 9.42 11.57
N CYS A 114 12.87 8.33 10.96
CA CYS A 114 14.32 8.21 10.79
C CYS A 114 14.75 7.31 9.62
N LEU A 115 14.36 6.02 9.62
CA LEU A 115 15.04 4.99 8.84
C LEU A 115 14.40 4.71 7.46
N GLY A 116 13.26 5.35 7.13
CA GLY A 116 12.55 5.10 5.88
C GLY A 116 11.86 3.73 5.87
N VAL A 117 11.94 2.98 4.78
CA VAL A 117 11.34 1.64 4.73
C VAL A 117 12.24 0.63 5.44
N LYS A 118 11.80 0.18 6.62
CA LYS A 118 12.51 -0.80 7.46
C LYS A 118 12.33 -2.23 6.98
N ASP A 119 11.17 -2.55 6.37
CA ASP A 119 10.87 -3.88 5.86
C ASP A 119 9.83 -3.79 4.73
N ALA A 120 9.83 -4.77 3.84
CA ALA A 120 8.81 -4.91 2.82
C ALA A 120 8.54 -6.39 2.55
N MET A 121 7.27 -6.72 2.44
CA MET A 121 6.81 -8.08 2.21
C MET A 121 5.99 -8.17 0.93
N GLY A 122 6.28 -9.13 0.09
CA GLY A 122 5.53 -9.43 -1.13
C GLY A 122 6.41 -9.61 -2.35
N PRO A 123 5.82 -9.68 -3.56
CA PRO A 123 4.38 -9.76 -3.82
C PRO A 123 3.76 -11.09 -3.39
N ARG A 124 2.64 -11.04 -2.69
CA ARG A 124 1.92 -12.22 -2.18
C ARG A 124 0.56 -12.38 -2.86
N LYS A 125 0.25 -13.58 -3.37
CA LYS A 125 -1.03 -13.88 -4.04
C LYS A 125 -2.04 -14.44 -3.05
N LEU A 126 -3.24 -13.86 -3.01
CA LEU A 126 -4.35 -14.26 -2.14
C LEU A 126 -5.69 -14.27 -2.89
N LYS A 127 -6.70 -14.92 -2.28
CA LYS A 127 -8.12 -14.79 -2.62
C LYS A 127 -8.82 -13.92 -1.57
N SER A 128 -10.06 -13.45 -1.83
CA SER A 128 -10.78 -12.52 -0.94
C SER A 128 -10.73 -12.89 0.54
N LEU A 129 -11.07 -14.13 0.90
CA LEU A 129 -11.04 -14.57 2.30
C LEU A 129 -9.62 -14.55 2.90
N GLY A 130 -8.61 -14.86 2.09
CA GLY A 130 -7.21 -14.79 2.51
C GLY A 130 -6.72 -13.37 2.69
N LEU A 131 -7.19 -12.44 1.83
CA LEU A 131 -6.86 -11.02 1.92
C LEU A 131 -7.41 -10.42 3.22
N SER A 132 -8.71 -10.60 3.52
CA SER A 132 -9.30 -10.09 4.75
C SER A 132 -8.53 -10.57 5.98
N ARG A 133 -8.33 -11.89 6.13
CA ARG A 133 -7.57 -12.45 7.25
C ARG A 133 -6.14 -11.94 7.36
N PHE A 134 -5.53 -11.66 6.23
CA PHE A 134 -4.15 -11.14 6.19
C PHE A 134 -4.11 -9.70 6.69
N LEU A 135 -5.05 -8.85 6.26
CA LEU A 135 -5.16 -7.46 6.72
C LEU A 135 -5.43 -7.43 8.22
N ASP A 136 -6.46 -8.17 8.70
CA ASP A 136 -6.78 -8.25 10.12
C ASP A 136 -5.53 -8.60 10.96
N LYS A 137 -4.78 -9.63 10.54
CA LYS A 137 -3.60 -10.10 11.27
C LYS A 137 -2.44 -9.09 11.27
N ILE A 138 -2.21 -8.37 10.16
CA ILE A 138 -1.10 -7.41 10.08
C ILE A 138 -1.39 -6.21 10.95
N TYR A 139 -2.59 -5.66 10.88
CA TYR A 139 -2.92 -4.44 11.62
C TYR A 139 -3.20 -4.71 13.10
N GLU A 140 -3.71 -5.91 13.47
CA GLU A 140 -3.80 -6.34 14.86
C GLU A 140 -2.45 -6.31 15.59
N GLY A 141 -1.36 -6.65 14.89
CA GLY A 141 0.00 -6.60 15.43
C GLY A 141 0.50 -5.18 15.77
N PHE A 142 -0.21 -4.14 15.32
CA PHE A 142 0.09 -2.73 15.59
C PHE A 142 -0.97 -2.04 16.45
N ASP A 143 -1.83 -2.81 17.12
CA ASP A 143 -2.93 -2.30 17.96
C ASP A 143 -3.77 -1.23 17.25
N SER A 144 -3.93 -1.37 15.94
CA SER A 144 -4.53 -0.35 15.09
C SER A 144 -5.58 -0.94 14.16
N GLU A 145 -6.65 -0.19 13.94
CA GLU A 145 -7.51 -0.35 12.77
C GLU A 145 -6.76 0.12 11.52
N PHE A 146 -7.31 -0.15 10.35
CA PHE A 146 -6.76 0.31 9.08
C PHE A 146 -7.77 1.13 8.29
N THR A 147 -7.27 2.15 7.61
CA THR A 147 -8.04 3.08 6.78
C THR A 147 -7.62 2.90 5.32
N GLU A 148 -8.60 2.89 4.43
CA GLU A 148 -8.35 2.88 2.99
C GLU A 148 -7.84 4.25 2.52
N ILE A 149 -6.79 4.22 1.69
CA ILE A 149 -6.13 5.39 1.11
C ILE A 149 -5.95 5.20 -0.39
N SER A 150 -5.68 6.27 -1.11
CA SER A 150 -5.29 6.22 -2.53
C SER A 150 -3.86 5.69 -2.71
N LEU A 151 -3.51 5.27 -3.94
CA LEU A 151 -2.13 4.91 -4.26
C LEU A 151 -1.19 6.12 -4.12
N ASN A 152 -1.64 7.32 -4.47
CA ASN A 152 -0.86 8.54 -4.34
C ASN A 152 -0.52 8.83 -2.87
N GLU A 153 -1.48 8.69 -1.95
CA GLU A 153 -1.24 8.81 -0.51
C GLU A 153 -0.29 7.71 0.01
N ALA A 154 -0.42 6.47 -0.47
CA ALA A 154 0.52 5.39 -0.14
C ALA A 154 1.94 5.71 -0.62
N GLN A 155 2.09 6.24 -1.84
CA GLN A 155 3.35 6.71 -2.39
C GLN A 155 3.90 7.89 -1.58
N SER A 156 3.06 8.84 -1.20
CA SER A 156 3.43 9.99 -0.37
C SER A 156 4.11 9.54 0.93
N VAL A 157 3.50 8.62 1.67
CA VAL A 157 4.06 8.09 2.92
C VAL A 157 5.38 7.37 2.69
N ILE A 158 5.41 6.45 1.72
CA ILE A 158 6.59 5.60 1.47
C ILE A 158 7.77 6.41 0.94
N PHE A 159 7.54 7.23 -0.09
CA PHE A 159 8.63 7.93 -0.74
C PHE A 159 9.14 9.14 0.05
N SER A 160 8.27 9.85 0.81
CA SER A 160 8.77 10.89 1.71
C SER A 160 9.68 10.34 2.79
N ALA A 161 9.31 9.20 3.39
CA ALA A 161 10.15 8.55 4.39
C ALA A 161 11.47 8.04 3.80
N LEU A 162 11.46 7.51 2.56
CA LEU A 162 12.68 7.08 1.85
C LEU A 162 13.60 8.25 1.54
N ASP A 163 13.06 9.36 1.04
CA ASP A 163 13.83 10.56 0.73
C ASP A 163 14.47 11.10 2.01
N TYR A 164 13.69 11.21 3.08
CA TYR A 164 14.18 11.65 4.38
C TYR A 164 15.30 10.77 4.93
N ALA A 165 15.13 9.44 4.92
CA ALA A 165 16.15 8.51 5.33
C ALA A 165 17.42 8.62 4.46
N THR A 166 17.27 8.83 3.15
CA THR A 166 18.39 9.04 2.22
C THR A 166 19.15 10.33 2.56
N GLU A 167 18.45 11.41 2.89
CA GLU A 167 19.07 12.65 3.36
C GLU A 167 19.87 12.45 4.67
N LEU A 168 19.41 11.54 5.53
CA LEU A 168 20.12 11.13 6.75
C LEU A 168 21.27 10.14 6.51
N GLY A 169 21.47 9.68 5.26
CA GLY A 169 22.55 8.77 4.87
C GLY A 169 22.17 7.28 5.00
N PHE A 170 20.90 6.95 5.15
CA PHE A 170 20.41 5.57 5.15
C PHE A 170 20.04 5.11 3.74
N SER A 171 20.22 3.83 3.49
CA SER A 171 19.78 3.18 2.25
C SER A 171 18.47 2.44 2.49
N SER A 172 17.67 2.31 1.43
CA SER A 172 16.46 1.48 1.47
C SER A 172 16.78 0.02 1.82
N HIS A 173 15.84 -0.64 2.48
CA HIS A 173 15.94 -2.07 2.77
C HIS A 173 15.94 -2.90 1.48
N LYS A 174 16.71 -3.99 1.43
CA LYS A 174 16.83 -4.86 0.25
C LYS A 174 15.48 -5.39 -0.26
N ASP A 175 14.55 -5.68 0.66
CA ASP A 175 13.23 -6.22 0.33
C ASP A 175 12.33 -5.12 -0.28
N PHE A 176 12.58 -3.84 0.04
CA PHE A 176 11.94 -2.72 -0.64
C PHE A 176 12.37 -2.66 -2.11
N GLU A 177 13.65 -2.79 -2.41
CA GLU A 177 14.12 -2.78 -3.79
C GLU A 177 13.46 -3.88 -4.64
N ALA A 178 13.19 -5.05 -4.04
CA ALA A 178 12.49 -6.15 -4.70
C ALA A 178 10.99 -5.89 -4.93
N THR A 179 10.39 -4.97 -4.17
CA THR A 179 8.94 -4.67 -4.20
C THR A 179 8.62 -3.29 -4.74
N ARG A 180 9.62 -2.45 -4.98
CA ARG A 180 9.47 -1.05 -5.39
C ARG A 180 8.61 -0.89 -6.64
N GLU A 181 8.84 -1.72 -7.66
CA GLU A 181 8.08 -1.68 -8.91
C GLU A 181 6.58 -1.91 -8.69
N PHE A 182 6.21 -2.58 -7.61
CA PHE A 182 4.81 -2.82 -7.28
C PHE A 182 4.02 -1.55 -6.93
N LEU A 183 4.71 -0.50 -6.49
CA LEU A 183 4.11 0.83 -6.25
C LEU A 183 3.75 1.55 -7.56
N GLY A 184 4.34 1.15 -8.68
CA GLY A 184 4.24 1.88 -9.94
C GLY A 184 5.27 2.98 -10.09
N GLU A 185 5.10 3.80 -11.13
CA GLU A 185 5.95 4.98 -11.31
C GLU A 185 5.68 5.98 -10.16
N ARG A 186 6.74 6.65 -9.75
CA ARG A 186 6.63 7.70 -8.73
C ARG A 186 5.94 8.91 -9.37
N GLU A 187 4.71 9.15 -8.97
CA GLU A 187 3.95 10.32 -9.38
C GLU A 187 4.28 11.54 -8.50
N GLU A 188 3.78 12.72 -8.87
CA GLU A 188 3.83 13.90 -8.02
C GLU A 188 2.86 13.70 -6.85
N PHE A 189 3.33 13.92 -5.63
CA PHE A 189 2.55 13.78 -4.41
C PHE A 189 2.91 14.87 -3.39
N ASP A 190 2.00 15.14 -2.47
CA ASP A 190 2.26 16.00 -1.33
C ASP A 190 3.13 15.26 -0.31
N ALA A 191 4.31 15.81 -0.01
CA ALA A 191 5.23 15.19 0.94
C ALA A 191 4.65 15.24 2.37
N ILE A 192 4.76 14.12 3.09
CA ILE A 192 4.39 14.08 4.52
C ILE A 192 5.51 14.68 5.38
N PRO A 193 5.17 15.24 6.55
CA PRO A 193 6.17 15.66 7.52
C PRO A 193 6.90 14.43 8.09
N CYS A 194 8.22 14.38 7.93
CA CYS A 194 9.09 13.35 8.48
C CYS A 194 9.86 13.86 9.71
N GLY A 195 10.33 12.91 10.54
CA GLY A 195 10.94 13.21 11.82
C GLY A 195 9.91 13.45 12.93
N ARG A 196 10.34 13.31 14.17
CA ARG A 196 9.54 13.66 15.34
C ARG A 196 9.68 15.16 15.60
N GLN A 197 8.60 15.91 15.39
CA GLN A 197 8.64 17.39 15.46
C GLN A 197 9.71 18.01 14.53
N GLY A 198 9.89 17.42 13.33
CA GLY A 198 10.88 17.88 12.37
C GLY A 198 12.33 17.50 12.65
N LYS A 199 12.60 16.69 13.69
CA LYS A 199 13.92 16.22 14.10
C LYS A 199 14.00 14.70 13.91
N PRO A 200 15.12 14.16 13.41
CA PRO A 200 15.29 12.71 13.32
C PRO A 200 15.13 12.07 14.71
N CYS A 201 14.31 11.04 14.80
CA CYS A 201 14.11 10.30 16.05
C CYS A 201 14.25 8.80 15.75
N TYR A 202 15.36 8.23 16.21
CA TYR A 202 15.60 6.80 16.05
C TYR A 202 15.03 6.02 17.23
N VAL A 203 14.12 5.10 16.93
CA VAL A 203 13.59 4.13 17.89
C VAL A 203 14.25 2.78 17.63
N SER A 204 15.02 2.28 18.61
CA SER A 204 15.74 1.02 18.47
C SER A 204 14.80 -0.15 18.23
N GLY A 205 15.06 -0.92 17.18
CA GLY A 205 14.38 -2.18 16.88
C GLY A 205 15.20 -3.40 17.32
N PRO A 206 14.56 -4.57 17.43
CA PRO A 206 15.21 -5.79 17.95
C PRO A 206 16.33 -6.34 17.03
N TYR A 207 16.35 -5.92 15.78
CA TYR A 207 17.30 -6.38 14.76
C TYR A 207 18.22 -5.26 14.25
N ASP A 208 18.14 -4.05 14.85
CA ASP A 208 18.90 -2.90 14.40
C ASP A 208 20.34 -2.95 14.95
N THR A 209 21.32 -2.51 14.15
CA THR A 209 22.69 -2.23 14.60
C THR A 209 22.73 -0.80 15.18
N THR A 210 22.22 -0.64 16.40
CA THR A 210 22.00 0.67 17.05
C THR A 210 23.23 1.57 16.99
N ASP A 211 24.43 1.04 17.34
CA ASP A 211 25.66 1.84 17.35
C ASP A 211 26.02 2.41 15.96
N GLU A 212 25.83 1.63 14.89
CA GLU A 212 26.08 2.09 13.52
C GLU A 212 25.07 3.18 13.08
N ILE A 213 23.81 3.03 13.50
CA ILE A 213 22.76 4.01 13.20
C ILE A 213 23.05 5.32 13.91
N LEU A 214 23.37 5.28 15.21
CA LEU A 214 23.70 6.46 16.01
C LEU A 214 24.96 7.16 15.48
N GLN A 215 25.99 6.40 15.07
CA GLN A 215 27.18 6.97 14.47
C GLN A 215 26.85 7.71 13.17
N LYS A 216 26.05 7.11 12.28
CA LYS A 216 25.62 7.76 11.03
C LYS A 216 24.83 9.04 11.28
N LEU A 217 23.90 9.03 12.25
CA LEU A 217 23.16 10.24 12.61
C LEU A 217 24.08 11.31 13.16
N THR A 218 25.03 10.94 14.03
CA THR A 218 26.03 11.87 14.56
C THR A 218 26.88 12.49 13.44
N ASP A 219 27.35 11.68 12.49
CA ASP A 219 28.17 12.14 11.38
C ASP A 219 27.39 13.05 10.42
N LYS A 220 26.08 12.79 10.24
CA LYS A 220 25.26 13.48 9.26
C LYS A 220 24.60 14.76 9.78
N VAL A 221 24.01 14.71 10.96
CA VAL A 221 23.24 15.84 11.52
C VAL A 221 23.92 16.45 12.76
N GLY A 222 24.89 15.79 13.33
CA GLY A 222 25.61 16.23 14.54
C GLY A 222 24.96 15.76 15.84
N GLU A 223 25.77 15.63 16.87
CA GLU A 223 25.32 15.26 18.21
C GLU A 223 24.29 16.28 18.76
N GLY A 224 23.21 15.78 19.37
CA GLY A 224 22.10 16.60 19.90
C GLY A 224 21.06 17.06 18.85
N ASN A 225 21.32 16.84 17.56
CA ASN A 225 20.35 17.17 16.49
C ASN A 225 19.46 16.00 16.07
N PHE A 226 19.46 14.92 16.81
CA PHE A 226 18.53 13.79 16.69
C PHE A 226 18.16 13.28 18.09
N ASP A 227 17.04 12.55 18.16
CA ASP A 227 16.61 11.87 19.38
C ASP A 227 16.78 10.36 19.23
N HIS A 228 17.01 9.69 20.35
CA HIS A 228 17.11 8.24 20.40
C HIS A 228 16.25 7.69 21.53
N VAL A 229 15.39 6.73 21.17
CA VAL A 229 14.55 5.97 22.10
C VAL A 229 15.07 4.53 22.13
N PRO A 230 15.74 4.12 23.22
CA PRO A 230 16.24 2.75 23.35
C PRO A 230 15.07 1.77 23.51
N GLN A 231 15.23 0.55 23.01
CA GLN A 231 14.31 -0.53 23.32
C GLN A 231 14.43 -0.90 24.80
N VAL A 232 13.31 -0.92 25.51
CA VAL A 232 13.21 -1.33 26.92
C VAL A 232 13.00 -2.84 27.01
#